data_4a8dfdc98626b321840feb37fb6553d7
#
_entry.id   4a8dfdc98626b321840feb37fb6553d7
#
_cell.length_a   1.000
_cell.length_b   1.000
_cell.length_c   1.000
_cell.angle_alpha   90.00
_cell.angle_beta   90.00
_cell.angle_gamma   90.00
#
_symmetry.space_group_name_H-M   'P 1'
#
loop_
_entity.id
_entity.type
_entity.pdbx_description
1 polymer ?
#
loop_
_entity_poly.entity_id
_entity_poly.type
_entity_poly.pdbx_seq_one_letter_code
_entity_poly.pdbx_strand_id
1 'polypeptide(L)'
;HPGIARAVQNIGGVGNVAWVPPRAAASDVVAFDTGPGNMMIDELVALATRGRERFDRYGRRAARGRILEPVLRRWMAHSYIQRKPPKTTGREEFGRNFVVSQLPVLRAASRNPDDWIATATAFTARSIAQAYRRWLRPFPKIGEKKSRSARGELILCGGGARNATLAQLLVRELPEFQVRTIDALG
;
A
#
# COMPACT_ATOMS: atom_id res chain seq x y z
N HIS A 1 4.94 -6.13 -22.53
CA HIS A 1 6.02 -5.58 -23.34
C HIS A 1 7.34 -5.82 -22.61
N PRO A 2 8.34 -6.53 -23.20
CA PRO A 2 9.54 -6.97 -22.46
C PRO A 2 10.45 -5.83 -21.98
N GLY A 3 10.28 -4.63 -22.51
CA GLY A 3 11.09 -3.46 -22.13
C GLY A 3 10.54 -2.61 -20.97
N ILE A 4 9.44 -3.02 -20.34
CA ILE A 4 8.78 -2.26 -19.28
C ILE A 4 8.88 -3.02 -17.96
N ALA A 5 9.32 -2.33 -16.91
CA ALA A 5 9.29 -2.86 -15.54
C ALA A 5 7.85 -3.02 -15.06
N ARG A 6 7.52 -4.14 -14.42
CA ARG A 6 6.18 -4.40 -13.88
C ARG A 6 6.23 -4.77 -12.42
N ALA A 7 5.38 -4.12 -11.64
CA ALA A 7 5.05 -4.52 -10.28
C ALA A 7 3.61 -5.03 -10.27
N VAL A 8 3.41 -6.28 -9.87
CA VAL A 8 2.08 -6.81 -9.56
C VAL A 8 1.92 -6.72 -8.05
N GLN A 9 1.07 -5.80 -7.60
CA GLN A 9 0.81 -5.57 -6.18
C GLN A 9 -0.53 -6.18 -5.80
N ASN A 10 -0.47 -7.30 -5.10
CA ASN A 10 -1.66 -7.83 -4.44
C ASN A 10 -1.91 -7.07 -3.14
N ILE A 11 -3.13 -6.58 -2.95
CA ILE A 11 -3.58 -5.89 -1.73
C ILE A 11 -4.73 -6.69 -1.13
N GLY A 12 -4.36 -7.76 -0.43
CA GLY A 12 -5.24 -8.51 0.46
C GLY A 12 -5.22 -7.93 1.87
N GLY A 13 -5.31 -8.75 2.91
CA GLY A 13 -5.01 -8.32 4.29
C GLY A 13 -3.58 -7.81 4.42
N VAL A 14 -2.63 -8.48 3.78
CA VAL A 14 -1.23 -8.10 3.60
C VAL A 14 -1.03 -7.57 2.18
N GLY A 15 -0.14 -6.62 2.01
CA GLY A 15 0.34 -6.16 0.71
C GLY A 15 1.55 -6.99 0.26
N ASN A 16 1.46 -7.61 -0.92
CA ASN A 16 2.53 -8.40 -1.50
C ASN A 16 2.85 -7.93 -2.91
N VAL A 17 4.13 -7.81 -3.26
CA VAL A 17 4.59 -7.44 -4.58
C VAL A 17 5.32 -8.59 -5.26
N ALA A 18 5.04 -8.80 -6.55
CA ALA A 18 5.90 -9.49 -7.49
C ALA A 18 6.48 -8.45 -8.47
N TRP A 19 7.80 -8.34 -8.50
CA TRP A 19 8.52 -7.40 -9.34
C TRP A 19 9.19 -8.11 -10.51
N VAL A 20 8.88 -7.65 -11.71
CA VAL A 20 9.43 -8.14 -12.97
C VAL A 20 10.23 -6.99 -13.60
N PRO A 21 11.57 -7.01 -13.54
CA PRO A 21 12.42 -6.03 -14.19
C PRO A 21 12.23 -6.01 -15.72
N PRO A 22 12.66 -4.94 -16.41
CA PRO A 22 12.67 -4.95 -17.86
C PRO A 22 13.55 -6.08 -18.41
N ARG A 23 13.05 -6.83 -19.38
CA ARG A 23 13.76 -7.96 -20.01
C ARG A 23 14.21 -9.06 -19.05
N ALA A 24 13.48 -9.22 -17.94
CA ALA A 24 13.79 -10.18 -16.89
C ALA A 24 13.77 -11.63 -17.37
N ALA A 25 14.72 -12.43 -16.91
CA ALA A 25 14.59 -13.87 -16.83
C ALA A 25 13.74 -14.24 -15.59
N ALA A 26 13.28 -15.49 -15.52
CA ALA A 26 12.48 -15.95 -14.37
C ALA A 26 13.22 -15.79 -13.02
N SER A 27 14.54 -15.97 -13.04
CA SER A 27 15.43 -15.79 -11.86
C SER A 27 15.52 -14.35 -11.35
N ASP A 28 15.15 -13.37 -12.16
CA ASP A 28 15.24 -11.95 -11.82
C ASP A 28 13.97 -11.43 -11.10
N VAL A 29 12.93 -12.28 -11.07
CA VAL A 29 11.67 -11.94 -10.42
C VAL A 29 11.85 -11.96 -8.90
N VAL A 30 11.48 -10.87 -8.25
CA VAL A 30 11.55 -10.72 -6.79
C VAL A 30 10.15 -10.58 -6.24
N ALA A 31 9.83 -11.34 -5.16
CA ALA A 31 8.55 -11.24 -4.47
C ALA A 31 8.75 -11.13 -2.95
N PHE A 32 7.98 -10.26 -2.31
CA PHE A 32 7.98 -10.09 -0.85
C PHE A 32 6.77 -9.28 -0.36
N ASP A 33 6.50 -9.33 0.94
CA ASP A 33 5.41 -8.56 1.53
C ASP A 33 5.86 -7.11 1.81
N THR A 34 5.09 -6.16 1.28
CA THR A 34 5.40 -4.72 1.38
C THR A 34 4.99 -4.12 2.73
N GLY A 35 4.05 -4.74 3.42
CA GLY A 35 3.51 -4.30 4.71
C GLY A 35 2.02 -4.64 4.83
N PRO A 36 1.25 -3.94 5.68
CA PRO A 36 -0.18 -4.15 5.75
C PRO A 36 -0.85 -3.80 4.42
N GLY A 37 -1.83 -4.62 4.05
CA GLY A 37 -2.77 -4.29 3.00
C GLY A 37 -4.04 -3.68 3.60
N ASN A 38 -5.15 -4.40 3.52
CA ASN A 38 -6.43 -3.94 4.07
C ASN A 38 -6.61 -4.23 5.56
N MET A 39 -5.81 -5.11 6.19
CA MET A 39 -6.10 -5.61 7.53
C MET A 39 -6.26 -4.53 8.60
N MET A 40 -5.43 -3.47 8.57
CA MET A 40 -5.57 -2.35 9.51
C MET A 40 -6.78 -1.48 9.16
N ILE A 41 -7.04 -1.27 7.88
CA ILE A 41 -8.20 -0.50 7.39
C ILE A 41 -9.48 -1.19 7.84
N ASP A 42 -9.61 -2.48 7.58
CA ASP A 42 -10.78 -3.28 7.89
C ASP A 42 -11.06 -3.33 9.40
N GLU A 43 -10.01 -3.52 10.23
CA GLU A 43 -10.16 -3.52 11.68
C GLU A 43 -10.62 -2.14 12.20
N LEU A 44 -10.06 -1.04 11.68
CA LEU A 44 -10.48 0.31 12.06
C LEU A 44 -11.91 0.62 11.62
N VAL A 45 -12.34 0.14 10.45
CA VAL A 45 -13.73 0.26 9.99
C VAL A 45 -14.67 -0.51 10.92
N ALA A 46 -14.32 -1.75 11.27
CA ALA A 46 -15.12 -2.55 12.19
C ALA A 46 -15.25 -1.88 13.55
N LEU A 47 -14.17 -1.32 14.10
CA LEU A 47 -14.18 -0.58 15.35
C LEU A 47 -15.01 0.72 15.26
N ALA A 48 -14.83 1.50 14.20
CA ALA A 48 -15.55 2.75 13.97
C ALA A 48 -17.07 2.55 13.84
N THR A 49 -17.47 1.42 13.28
CA THR A 49 -18.88 1.11 13.01
C THR A 49 -19.52 0.15 14.00
N ARG A 50 -18.80 -0.23 15.05
CA ARG A 50 -19.23 -1.25 16.04
C ARG A 50 -19.61 -2.57 15.35
N GLY A 51 -18.81 -2.99 14.36
CA GLY A 51 -18.96 -4.24 13.63
C GLY A 51 -20.01 -4.23 12.49
N ARG A 52 -20.69 -3.09 12.25
CA ARG A 52 -21.70 -2.99 11.18
C ARG A 52 -21.10 -3.03 9.78
N GLU A 53 -19.89 -2.54 9.62
CA GLU A 53 -19.13 -2.61 8.38
C GLU A 53 -17.82 -3.36 8.63
N ARG A 54 -17.36 -4.14 7.66
CA ARG A 54 -16.14 -4.96 7.77
C ARG A 54 -14.97 -4.43 6.95
N PHE A 55 -15.21 -3.50 6.03
CA PHE A 55 -14.20 -2.91 5.15
C PHE A 55 -14.66 -1.54 4.64
N ASP A 56 -13.71 -0.72 4.20
CA ASP A 56 -13.99 0.59 3.62
C ASP A 56 -14.41 0.46 2.14
N ARG A 57 -15.72 0.38 1.90
CA ARG A 57 -16.26 0.20 0.55
C ARG A 57 -15.80 1.34 -0.37
N TYR A 58 -15.01 0.99 -1.38
CA TYR A 58 -14.43 1.92 -2.38
C TYR A 58 -13.55 3.02 -1.78
N GLY A 59 -13.09 2.91 -0.55
CA GLY A 59 -12.28 3.93 0.12
C GLY A 59 -13.05 5.17 0.56
N ARG A 60 -14.39 5.09 0.68
CA ARG A 60 -15.25 6.26 0.96
C ARG A 60 -14.99 6.88 2.32
N ARG A 61 -14.67 6.08 3.34
CA ARG A 61 -14.35 6.60 4.69
C ARG A 61 -12.99 7.27 4.68
N ALA A 62 -11.99 6.62 4.11
CA ALA A 62 -10.65 7.20 3.95
C ALA A 62 -10.70 8.53 3.16
N ALA A 63 -11.56 8.63 2.13
CA ALA A 63 -11.71 9.85 1.34
C ALA A 63 -12.26 11.04 2.14
N ARG A 64 -13.07 10.80 3.19
CA ARG A 64 -13.63 11.85 4.07
C ARG A 64 -12.70 12.21 5.22
N GLY A 65 -11.78 11.30 5.55
CA GLY A 65 -10.85 11.49 6.65
C GLY A 65 -9.63 12.31 6.26
N ARG A 66 -8.99 12.86 7.27
CA ARG A 66 -7.69 13.54 7.16
C ARG A 66 -6.58 12.62 7.64
N ILE A 67 -5.48 12.57 6.90
CA ILE A 67 -4.29 11.81 7.30
C ILE A 67 -3.66 12.47 8.53
N LEU A 68 -3.47 11.69 9.59
CA LEU A 68 -2.80 12.11 10.83
C LEU A 68 -1.29 11.89 10.66
N GLU A 69 -0.62 12.86 10.04
CA GLU A 69 0.80 12.75 9.66
C GLU A 69 1.76 12.37 10.81
N PRO A 70 1.61 12.85 12.07
CA PRO A 70 2.46 12.40 13.17
C PRO A 70 2.32 10.90 13.46
N VAL A 71 1.09 10.37 13.42
CA VAL A 71 0.80 8.96 13.62
C VAL A 71 1.37 8.14 12.47
N LEU A 72 1.14 8.58 11.24
CA LEU A 72 1.64 7.91 10.04
C LEU A 72 3.17 7.83 10.02
N ARG A 73 3.89 8.90 10.36
CA ARG A 73 5.36 8.87 10.50
C ARG A 73 5.82 7.84 11.52
N ARG A 74 5.15 7.74 12.67
CA ARG A 74 5.45 6.72 13.69
C ARG A 74 5.27 5.31 13.14
N TRP A 75 4.17 5.04 12.42
CA TRP A 75 3.92 3.73 11.81
C TRP A 75 4.94 3.41 10.72
N MET A 76 5.33 4.38 9.90
CA MET A 76 6.38 4.20 8.88
C MET A 76 7.74 3.87 9.47
N ALA A 77 8.00 4.20 10.74
CA ALA A 77 9.22 3.82 11.47
C ALA A 77 9.19 2.38 12.03
N HIS A 78 8.08 1.64 11.87
CA HIS A 78 7.95 0.26 12.35
C HIS A 78 9.07 -0.64 11.80
N SER A 79 9.63 -1.51 12.64
CA SER A 79 10.78 -2.35 12.30
C SER A 79 10.57 -3.19 11.04
N TYR A 80 9.37 -3.76 10.89
CA TYR A 80 9.02 -4.52 9.69
C TYR A 80 9.13 -3.68 8.41
N ILE A 81 8.65 -2.44 8.42
CA ILE A 81 8.70 -1.55 7.24
C ILE A 81 10.15 -1.28 6.81
N GLN A 82 11.07 -1.22 7.77
CA GLN A 82 12.49 -0.98 7.54
C GLN A 82 13.27 -2.24 7.12
N ARG A 83 12.72 -3.44 7.33
CA ARG A 83 13.38 -4.72 7.04
C ARG A 83 13.62 -4.92 5.54
N LYS A 84 14.82 -5.43 5.21
CA LYS A 84 15.18 -5.81 3.83
C LYS A 84 14.49 -7.13 3.44
N PRO A 85 14.06 -7.29 2.17
CA PRO A 85 13.68 -8.61 1.63
C PRO A 85 14.84 -9.63 1.64
N PRO A 86 14.54 -10.93 1.73
CA PRO A 86 13.19 -11.52 1.77
C PRO A 86 12.50 -11.27 3.11
N LYS A 87 11.22 -10.89 3.07
CA LYS A 87 10.42 -10.64 4.26
C LYS A 87 8.96 -11.01 4.03
N THR A 88 8.33 -11.50 5.08
CA THR A 88 6.90 -11.79 5.11
C THR A 88 6.28 -11.22 6.38
N THR A 89 5.00 -10.95 6.36
CA THR A 89 4.23 -10.41 7.49
C THR A 89 2.82 -11.01 7.54
N GLY A 90 2.17 -10.83 8.66
CA GLY A 90 0.82 -11.33 8.87
C GLY A 90 0.07 -10.54 9.94
N ARG A 91 -0.96 -11.19 10.48
CA ARG A 91 -1.82 -10.59 11.51
C ARG A 91 -1.09 -10.36 12.84
N GLU A 92 0.01 -11.05 13.06
CA GLU A 92 0.88 -10.89 14.23
C GLU A 92 1.53 -9.51 14.29
N GLU A 93 1.89 -8.93 13.12
CA GLU A 93 2.56 -7.63 13.05
C GLU A 93 1.56 -6.46 12.99
N PHE A 94 0.52 -6.55 12.14
CA PHE A 94 -0.37 -5.42 11.82
C PHE A 94 -1.85 -5.73 12.02
N GLY A 95 -2.19 -6.85 12.65
CA GLY A 95 -3.56 -7.25 12.91
C GLY A 95 -4.22 -6.49 14.07
N ARG A 96 -5.29 -7.07 14.60
CA ARG A 96 -6.13 -6.48 15.65
C ARG A 96 -5.35 -5.98 16.85
N ASN A 97 -4.38 -6.77 17.35
CA ASN A 97 -3.61 -6.39 18.54
C ASN A 97 -2.81 -5.10 18.31
N PHE A 98 -2.17 -4.98 17.15
CA PHE A 98 -1.49 -3.76 16.76
C PHE A 98 -2.49 -2.59 16.68
N VAL A 99 -3.61 -2.74 15.97
CA VAL A 99 -4.61 -1.67 15.85
C VAL A 99 -5.13 -1.22 17.21
N VAL A 100 -5.47 -2.18 18.10
CA VAL A 100 -5.96 -1.86 19.46
C VAL A 100 -4.90 -1.08 20.25
N SER A 101 -3.62 -1.45 20.15
CA SER A 101 -2.52 -0.72 20.82
C SER A 101 -2.34 0.70 20.30
N GLN A 102 -2.78 1.00 19.06
CA GLN A 102 -2.69 2.33 18.47
C GLN A 102 -3.90 3.23 18.80
N LEU A 103 -5.01 2.67 19.31
CA LEU A 103 -6.24 3.45 19.57
C LEU A 103 -6.04 4.64 20.51
N PRO A 104 -5.27 4.58 21.60
CA PRO A 104 -5.04 5.75 22.47
C PRO A 104 -4.41 6.91 21.68
N VAL A 105 -3.42 6.64 20.86
CA VAL A 105 -2.73 7.64 20.04
C VAL A 105 -3.66 8.21 18.95
N LEU A 106 -4.42 7.35 18.29
CA LEU A 106 -5.40 7.76 17.27
C LEU A 106 -6.48 8.65 17.87
N ARG A 107 -7.04 8.28 19.03
CA ARG A 107 -8.07 9.06 19.72
C ARG A 107 -7.55 10.40 20.24
N ALA A 108 -6.31 10.45 20.70
CA ALA A 108 -5.66 11.69 21.10
C ALA A 108 -5.44 12.64 19.92
N ALA A 109 -5.12 12.08 18.74
CA ALA A 109 -4.85 12.86 17.52
C ALA A 109 -6.13 13.34 16.81
N SER A 110 -7.21 12.56 16.88
CA SER A 110 -8.51 12.92 16.29
C SER A 110 -9.67 12.13 16.90
N ARG A 111 -10.80 12.80 17.09
CA ARG A 111 -12.07 12.16 17.47
C ARG A 111 -12.85 11.60 16.28
N ASN A 112 -12.47 11.95 15.06
CA ASN A 112 -13.12 11.45 13.84
C ASN A 112 -12.50 10.11 13.43
N PRO A 113 -13.24 8.97 13.47
CA PRO A 113 -12.71 7.68 13.08
C PRO A 113 -12.35 7.58 11.58
N ASP A 114 -12.95 8.40 10.72
CA ASP A 114 -12.59 8.41 9.30
C ASP A 114 -11.15 8.92 9.10
N ASP A 115 -10.60 9.76 10.03
CA ASP A 115 -9.18 10.16 10.01
C ASP A 115 -8.25 8.99 10.34
N TRP A 116 -8.67 8.07 11.21
CA TRP A 116 -7.90 6.86 11.51
C TRP A 116 -7.82 5.95 10.29
N ILE A 117 -8.96 5.79 9.60
CA ILE A 117 -9.08 4.96 8.39
C ILE A 117 -8.26 5.58 7.25
N ALA A 118 -8.33 6.91 7.06
CA ALA A 118 -7.50 7.63 6.09
C ALA A 118 -6.01 7.44 6.36
N THR A 119 -5.60 7.48 7.65
CA THR A 119 -4.21 7.30 8.07
C THR A 119 -3.73 5.87 7.79
N ALA A 120 -4.56 4.84 8.06
CA ALA A 120 -4.23 3.45 7.74
C ALA A 120 -4.14 3.21 6.23
N THR A 121 -5.03 3.82 5.45
CA THR A 121 -5.00 3.75 3.98
C THR A 121 -3.73 4.40 3.43
N ALA A 122 -3.32 5.55 3.99
CA ALA A 122 -2.07 6.20 3.64
C ALA A 122 -0.84 5.37 4.08
N PHE A 123 -0.92 4.68 5.23
CA PHE A 123 0.16 3.79 5.68
C PHE A 123 0.37 2.63 4.70
N THR A 124 -0.71 1.99 4.23
CA THR A 124 -0.63 0.96 3.18
C THR A 124 0.03 1.51 1.92
N ALA A 125 -0.41 2.66 1.42
CA ALA A 125 0.16 3.26 0.21
C ALA A 125 1.65 3.60 0.37
N ARG A 126 2.03 4.25 1.48
CA ARG A 126 3.42 4.66 1.74
C ARG A 126 4.34 3.48 2.02
N SER A 127 3.86 2.43 2.68
CA SER A 127 4.67 1.22 2.89
C SER A 127 5.00 0.54 1.57
N ILE A 128 4.05 0.45 0.65
CA ILE A 128 4.26 -0.05 -0.71
C ILE A 128 5.27 0.83 -1.44
N ALA A 129 5.06 2.14 -1.47
CA ALA A 129 5.95 3.07 -2.17
C ALA A 129 7.39 3.06 -1.61
N GLN A 130 7.55 3.01 -0.29
CA GLN A 130 8.86 2.90 0.35
C GLN A 130 9.55 1.59 0.00
N ALA A 131 8.81 0.46 0.02
CA ALA A 131 9.35 -0.85 -0.35
C ALA A 131 9.87 -0.84 -1.79
N TYR A 132 9.12 -0.24 -2.71
CA TYR A 132 9.51 -0.12 -4.11
C TYR A 132 10.79 0.70 -4.26
N ARG A 133 10.84 1.91 -3.74
CA ARG A 133 12.00 2.79 -3.84
C ARG A 133 13.25 2.21 -3.21
N ARG A 134 13.11 1.43 -2.15
CA ARG A 134 14.26 0.84 -1.43
C ARG A 134 14.76 -0.46 -2.05
N TRP A 135 13.85 -1.31 -2.51
CA TRP A 135 14.18 -2.71 -2.76
C TRP A 135 14.00 -3.18 -4.20
N LEU A 136 13.19 -2.50 -5.02
CA LEU A 136 13.04 -2.88 -6.42
C LEU A 136 14.15 -2.26 -7.27
N ARG A 137 14.87 -3.07 -8.02
CA ARG A 137 15.95 -2.63 -8.90
C ARG A 137 15.87 -3.36 -10.24
N PRO A 138 16.15 -2.69 -11.38
CA PRO A 138 16.27 -1.23 -11.51
C PRO A 138 14.93 -0.54 -11.25
N PHE A 139 14.94 0.57 -10.51
CA PHE A 139 13.73 1.34 -10.25
C PHE A 139 13.50 2.35 -11.38
N PRO A 140 12.25 2.52 -11.90
CA PRO A 140 11.94 3.51 -12.92
C PRO A 140 12.31 4.93 -12.46
N LYS A 141 12.88 5.73 -13.37
CA LYS A 141 13.25 7.13 -13.08
C LYS A 141 12.40 8.08 -13.89
N ILE A 142 11.96 9.18 -13.27
CA ILE A 142 11.29 10.30 -13.96
C ILE A 142 12.39 11.17 -14.58
N GLY A 143 12.23 11.54 -15.87
CA GLY A 143 13.05 12.61 -16.48
C GLY A 143 14.28 12.18 -17.24
N GLU A 144 14.56 10.91 -17.43
CA GLU A 144 15.52 10.50 -18.45
C GLU A 144 14.96 10.77 -19.85
N LYS A 145 15.52 11.74 -20.56
CA LYS A 145 15.03 12.32 -21.82
C LYS A 145 14.80 11.36 -22.99
N LYS A 146 15.01 10.05 -22.84
CA LYS A 146 15.01 9.10 -23.94
C LYS A 146 13.74 8.25 -24.12
N SER A 147 12.72 8.37 -23.26
CA SER A 147 11.47 7.65 -23.55
C SER A 147 10.26 8.20 -22.78
N ARG A 148 9.22 8.59 -23.52
CA ARG A 148 7.85 8.72 -23.02
C ARG A 148 7.31 7.37 -22.45
N SER A 149 8.02 6.28 -22.68
CA SER A 149 7.70 4.90 -22.29
C SER A 149 8.47 4.39 -21.06
N ALA A 150 9.23 5.22 -20.34
CA ALA A 150 10.08 4.79 -19.22
C ALA A 150 9.36 4.70 -17.87
N ARG A 151 8.04 4.76 -17.84
CA ARG A 151 7.27 4.49 -16.63
C ARG A 151 7.07 2.99 -16.47
N GLY A 152 7.34 2.48 -15.25
CA GLY A 152 6.95 1.12 -14.90
C GLY A 152 5.42 0.98 -14.88
N GLU A 153 4.93 -0.25 -15.01
CA GLU A 153 3.51 -0.57 -14.79
C GLU A 153 3.32 -1.09 -13.37
N LEU A 154 2.35 -0.55 -12.66
CA LEU A 154 1.88 -1.04 -11.37
C LEU A 154 0.48 -1.63 -11.56
N ILE A 155 0.39 -2.94 -11.48
CA ILE A 155 -0.87 -3.69 -11.63
C ILE A 155 -1.38 -4.01 -10.22
N LEU A 156 -2.50 -3.41 -9.85
CA LEU A 156 -3.16 -3.67 -8.59
C LEU A 156 -4.11 -4.86 -8.71
N CYS A 157 -4.03 -5.78 -7.75
CA CYS A 157 -4.94 -6.91 -7.61
C CYS A 157 -5.34 -7.12 -6.14
N GLY A 158 -6.24 -8.06 -5.90
CA GLY A 158 -6.84 -8.28 -4.58
C GLY A 158 -7.93 -7.27 -4.23
N GLY A 159 -8.53 -7.43 -3.05
CA GLY A 159 -9.67 -6.60 -2.60
C GLY A 159 -9.35 -5.11 -2.51
N GLY A 160 -8.12 -4.75 -2.15
CA GLY A 160 -7.65 -3.37 -2.05
C GLY A 160 -7.54 -2.63 -3.38
N ALA A 161 -7.46 -3.33 -4.51
CA ALA A 161 -7.49 -2.73 -5.84
C ALA A 161 -8.81 -1.96 -6.10
N ARG A 162 -9.89 -2.34 -5.42
CA ARG A 162 -11.21 -1.67 -5.49
C ARG A 162 -11.33 -0.45 -4.56
N ASN A 163 -10.32 -0.18 -3.73
CA ASN A 163 -10.28 1.01 -2.88
C ASN A 163 -9.74 2.20 -3.68
N ALA A 164 -10.63 3.03 -4.21
CA ALA A 164 -10.27 4.17 -5.07
C ALA A 164 -9.34 5.18 -4.36
N THR A 165 -9.53 5.40 -3.05
CA THR A 165 -8.68 6.31 -2.27
C THR A 165 -7.26 5.75 -2.15
N LEU A 166 -7.11 4.45 -1.90
CA LEU A 166 -5.81 3.79 -1.88
C LEU A 166 -5.12 3.86 -3.26
N ALA A 167 -5.85 3.58 -4.33
CA ALA A 167 -5.33 3.67 -5.70
C ALA A 167 -4.85 5.10 -6.03
N GLN A 168 -5.61 6.13 -5.66
CA GLN A 168 -5.20 7.53 -5.84
C GLN A 168 -3.95 7.89 -5.03
N LEU A 169 -3.84 7.39 -3.80
CA LEU A 169 -2.64 7.58 -2.98
C LEU A 169 -1.43 6.90 -3.62
N LEU A 170 -1.58 5.69 -4.17
CA LEU A 170 -0.50 5.01 -4.89
C LEU A 170 -0.06 5.76 -6.14
N VAL A 171 -0.99 6.35 -6.91
CA VAL A 171 -0.65 7.22 -8.06
C VAL A 171 0.19 8.42 -7.61
N ARG A 172 -0.14 9.03 -6.47
CA ARG A 172 0.60 10.18 -5.92
C ARG A 172 1.97 9.78 -5.35
N GLU A 173 2.01 8.65 -4.65
CA GLU A 173 3.25 8.15 -4.02
C GLU A 173 4.21 7.51 -5.02
N LEU A 174 3.75 7.03 -6.17
CA LEU A 174 4.54 6.33 -7.19
C LEU A 174 4.32 6.95 -8.59
N PRO A 175 4.64 8.23 -8.80
CA PRO A 175 4.45 8.89 -10.10
C PRO A 175 5.31 8.28 -11.22
N GLU A 176 6.31 7.45 -10.85
CA GLU A 176 7.17 6.67 -11.76
C GLU A 176 6.45 5.49 -12.42
N PHE A 177 5.25 5.14 -11.92
CA PHE A 177 4.45 4.03 -12.43
C PHE A 177 3.15 4.50 -13.07
N GLN A 178 2.74 3.78 -14.11
CA GLN A 178 1.37 3.80 -14.58
C GLN A 178 0.57 2.78 -13.77
N VAL A 179 -0.33 3.28 -12.92
CA VAL A 179 -1.16 2.42 -12.06
C VAL A 179 -2.38 1.94 -12.84
N ARG A 180 -2.61 0.63 -12.82
CA ARG A 180 -3.76 -0.06 -13.43
C ARG A 180 -4.31 -1.08 -12.47
N THR A 181 -5.57 -1.44 -12.59
CA THR A 181 -6.14 -2.61 -11.92
C THR A 181 -6.10 -3.82 -12.84
N ILE A 182 -6.06 -5.02 -12.28
CA ILE A 182 -6.07 -6.25 -13.07
C ILE A 182 -7.34 -6.37 -13.90
N ASP A 183 -8.48 -5.89 -13.38
CA ASP A 183 -9.76 -5.88 -14.09
C ASP A 183 -9.75 -4.98 -15.35
N ALA A 184 -8.79 -4.05 -15.47
CA ALA A 184 -8.60 -3.19 -16.64
C ALA A 184 -7.72 -3.81 -17.73
N LEU A 185 -7.19 -5.00 -17.50
CA LEU A 185 -6.33 -5.71 -18.47
C LEU A 185 -7.08 -6.77 -19.28
N GLY A 186 -8.38 -6.98 -19.03
CA GLY A 186 -9.26 -7.91 -19.73
C GLY A 186 -9.49 -9.19 -18.98
#